data_fc134b77f544a9df51bad6d689097579
#
_entry.id   fc134b77f544a9df51bad6d689097579
#
_cell.length_a   1.000
_cell.length_b   1.000
_cell.length_c   1.000
_cell.angle_alpha   90.00
_cell.angle_beta   90.00
_cell.angle_gamma   90.00
#
_symmetry.space_group_name_H-M   'P 1'
#
loop_
_entity.id
_entity.type
_entity.pdbx_description
1 polymer ?
#
loop_
_entity_poly.entity_id
_entity_poly.type
_entity_poly.pdbx_seq_one_letter_code
_entity_poly.pdbx_strand_id
1 'polypeptide(L)'
;MKIAFFSDCYLDLTGGIVSSINAQKTALENLGHEVYIFSTGFPRKKETLAKMSVNNIYQVPSCKLFFRGLTPVSRRPKIIEKWLSKNHPELKDFDVFYIHYEGGCSIAGLRLANKYKIPSVQVMHGREDMGETHIIPFGFRTIVAAALNWFHSWYLPHKVKVPRDDYLADNLAKAKMWTLMVNHANFADLVLTPSEHFRQKLIHYGVKKPIKVFPNGYPDDQFPENPTPKELEPGKELRIIWHSRVSAEKRMMPFLHALEKVRGKFRFDVYGGGGDHFRARRYAKHRHLNAHFHGNVSFDKIQKAIATSHLDVLVSYNFDTFGMTLIEAEAAGIPVFFCDPDMEEIVPKGSFIISANENPITMAESLNYLLAHPENIRKMSEVMLSHRDEVRISRRIETLIKIFNDIIKK
;
A
#
# COMPACT_ATOMS: atom_id res chain seq x y z
N MET A 1 -12.27 -9.05 21.62
CA MET A 1 -12.48 -9.96 20.47
C MET A 1 -11.21 -10.74 20.23
N LYS A 2 -11.35 -11.98 19.73
CA LYS A 2 -10.26 -12.79 19.18
C LYS A 2 -10.28 -12.69 17.66
N ILE A 3 -9.22 -12.15 17.08
CA ILE A 3 -9.15 -11.78 15.67
C ILE A 3 -8.01 -12.56 15.02
N ALA A 4 -8.29 -13.29 13.93
CA ALA A 4 -7.27 -14.00 13.18
C ALA A 4 -6.94 -13.25 11.87
N PHE A 5 -5.73 -12.75 11.75
CA PHE A 5 -5.18 -12.17 10.52
C PHE A 5 -4.55 -13.27 9.68
N PHE A 6 -4.90 -13.34 8.40
CA PHE A 6 -4.28 -14.25 7.44
C PHE A 6 -3.61 -13.42 6.34
N SER A 7 -2.31 -13.62 6.14
CA SER A 7 -1.55 -12.85 5.17
C SER A 7 -0.54 -13.68 4.42
N ASP A 8 -0.43 -13.47 3.11
CA ASP A 8 0.64 -14.05 2.30
C ASP A 8 1.88 -13.15 2.24
N CYS A 9 1.87 -12.01 2.93
CA CYS A 9 3.02 -11.14 3.05
C CYS A 9 4.00 -11.66 4.09
N TYR A 10 5.29 -11.60 3.75
CA TYR A 10 6.36 -11.79 4.74
C TYR A 10 6.54 -10.51 5.55
N LEU A 11 6.37 -10.62 6.87
CA LEU A 11 6.28 -9.45 7.77
C LEU A 11 7.58 -8.64 7.90
N ASP A 12 8.72 -9.13 7.42
CA ASP A 12 9.98 -8.38 7.34
C ASP A 12 10.14 -7.56 6.03
N LEU A 13 9.17 -7.64 5.12
CA LEU A 13 9.20 -6.81 3.93
C LEU A 13 8.81 -5.37 4.29
N THR A 14 9.46 -4.42 3.62
CA THR A 14 9.06 -3.03 3.65
C THR A 14 7.96 -2.80 2.62
N GLY A 15 6.83 -2.23 3.03
CA GLY A 15 5.72 -1.92 2.13
C GLY A 15 4.43 -1.61 2.87
N GLY A 16 3.52 -0.92 2.19
CA GLY A 16 2.28 -0.41 2.78
C GLY A 16 1.41 -1.47 3.44
N ILE A 17 1.32 -2.68 2.85
CA ILE A 17 0.52 -3.78 3.41
C ILE A 17 1.06 -4.22 4.77
N VAL A 18 2.37 -4.45 4.88
CA VAL A 18 3.01 -4.89 6.12
C VAL A 18 2.92 -3.79 7.19
N SER A 19 3.14 -2.53 6.81
CA SER A 19 2.97 -1.38 7.71
C SER A 19 1.55 -1.29 8.25
N SER A 20 0.54 -1.49 7.38
CA SER A 20 -0.88 -1.50 7.77
C SER A 20 -1.21 -2.65 8.73
N ILE A 21 -0.75 -3.88 8.45
CA ILE A 21 -0.98 -5.05 9.31
C ILE A 21 -0.38 -4.80 10.70
N ASN A 22 0.86 -4.33 10.76
CA ASN A 22 1.56 -4.08 12.03
C ASN A 22 0.90 -2.98 12.85
N ALA A 23 0.53 -1.86 12.21
CA ALA A 23 -0.15 -0.76 12.88
C ALA A 23 -1.51 -1.19 13.44
N GLN A 24 -2.30 -1.93 12.66
CA GLN A 24 -3.60 -2.42 13.08
C GLN A 24 -3.50 -3.45 14.21
N LYS A 25 -2.54 -4.40 14.13
CA LYS A 25 -2.30 -5.36 15.21
C LYS A 25 -2.01 -4.63 16.52
N THR A 26 -1.02 -3.74 16.50
CA THR A 26 -0.61 -2.99 17.70
C THR A 26 -1.77 -2.18 18.28
N ALA A 27 -2.52 -1.47 17.43
CA ALA A 27 -3.64 -0.65 17.88
C ALA A 27 -4.79 -1.49 18.47
N LEU A 28 -5.11 -2.64 17.89
CA LEU A 28 -6.13 -3.56 18.42
C LEU A 28 -5.71 -4.17 19.75
N GLU A 29 -4.44 -4.60 19.88
CA GLU A 29 -3.91 -5.16 21.13
C GLU A 29 -3.89 -4.12 22.26
N ASN A 30 -3.54 -2.86 21.95
CA ASN A 30 -3.59 -1.74 22.92
C ASN A 30 -5.01 -1.48 23.45
N LEU A 31 -6.04 -1.86 22.69
CA LEU A 31 -7.45 -1.76 23.07
C LEU A 31 -7.98 -3.07 23.72
N GLY A 32 -7.10 -4.01 24.06
CA GLY A 32 -7.42 -5.24 24.76
C GLY A 32 -8.01 -6.35 23.90
N HIS A 33 -7.84 -6.30 22.58
CA HIS A 33 -8.21 -7.39 21.68
C HIS A 33 -7.06 -8.40 21.52
N GLU A 34 -7.38 -9.67 21.33
CA GLU A 34 -6.41 -10.71 21.04
C GLU A 34 -6.25 -10.85 19.51
N VAL A 35 -5.06 -10.55 19.00
CA VAL A 35 -4.77 -10.62 17.55
C VAL A 35 -3.76 -11.71 17.26
N TYR A 36 -4.15 -12.64 16.40
CA TYR A 36 -3.31 -13.75 15.93
C TYR A 36 -2.97 -13.51 14.46
N ILE A 37 -1.70 -13.57 14.09
CA ILE A 37 -1.26 -13.45 12.70
C ILE A 37 -0.74 -14.79 12.18
N PHE A 38 -1.34 -15.25 11.11
CA PHE A 38 -0.89 -16.38 10.32
C PHE A 38 -0.28 -15.85 9.01
N SER A 39 1.04 -15.99 8.85
CA SER A 39 1.74 -15.46 7.68
C SER A 39 2.77 -16.43 7.09
N THR A 40 3.25 -16.12 5.90
CA THR A 40 4.22 -16.96 5.18
C THR A 40 5.59 -17.02 5.83
N GLY A 41 5.94 -16.07 6.68
CA GLY A 41 7.23 -16.02 7.38
C GLY A 41 7.15 -15.27 8.71
N PHE A 42 7.86 -15.82 9.70
CA PHE A 42 8.02 -15.17 10.99
C PHE A 42 8.99 -13.98 10.87
N PRO A 43 8.70 -12.83 11.50
CA PRO A 43 9.60 -11.67 11.45
C PRO A 43 10.91 -11.97 12.18
N ARG A 44 12.04 -11.58 11.57
CA ARG A 44 13.40 -11.84 12.11
C ARG A 44 14.27 -10.58 12.18
N LYS A 45 13.91 -9.53 11.44
CA LYS A 45 14.66 -8.27 11.46
C LYS A 45 14.44 -7.54 12.78
N LYS A 46 15.53 -7.05 13.38
CA LYS A 46 15.48 -6.27 14.64
C LYS A 46 14.53 -5.08 14.53
N GLU A 47 14.49 -4.40 13.37
CA GLU A 47 13.63 -3.26 13.12
C GLU A 47 12.14 -3.63 13.14
N THR A 48 11.78 -4.82 12.61
CA THR A 48 10.41 -5.34 12.66
C THR A 48 10.04 -5.74 14.07
N LEU A 49 10.93 -6.47 14.76
CA LEU A 49 10.72 -6.94 16.12
C LEU A 49 10.60 -5.80 17.16
N ALA A 50 11.22 -4.66 16.88
CA ALA A 50 11.12 -3.47 17.74
C ALA A 50 9.79 -2.72 17.58
N LYS A 51 9.07 -2.93 16.47
CA LYS A 51 7.86 -2.16 16.10
C LYS A 51 6.55 -2.91 16.32
N MET A 52 6.58 -4.20 16.62
CA MET A 52 5.38 -5.00 16.83
C MET A 52 5.59 -6.07 17.89
N SER A 53 4.56 -6.35 18.66
CA SER A 53 4.51 -7.53 19.50
C SER A 53 4.60 -8.79 18.64
N VAL A 54 5.52 -9.69 18.95
CA VAL A 54 5.66 -10.99 18.29
C VAL A 54 4.74 -12.06 18.84
N ASN A 55 3.97 -11.72 19.90
CA ASN A 55 2.99 -12.64 20.46
C ASN A 55 1.93 -12.99 19.41
N ASN A 56 1.54 -14.26 19.40
CA ASN A 56 0.51 -14.77 18.51
C ASN A 56 0.80 -14.61 17.02
N ILE A 57 2.09 -14.62 16.62
CA ILE A 57 2.50 -14.67 15.21
C ILE A 57 2.97 -16.07 14.87
N TYR A 58 2.35 -16.65 13.85
CA TYR A 58 2.60 -18.02 13.43
C TYR A 58 2.96 -18.10 11.95
N GLN A 59 4.05 -18.80 11.67
CA GLN A 59 4.43 -19.08 10.29
C GLN A 59 3.64 -20.29 9.76
N VAL A 60 2.87 -20.08 8.71
CA VAL A 60 2.18 -21.18 8.02
C VAL A 60 3.15 -21.98 7.14
N PRO A 61 2.82 -23.23 6.76
CA PRO A 61 3.59 -24.00 5.81
C PRO A 61 3.88 -23.18 4.56
N SER A 62 5.17 -22.89 4.31
CA SER A 62 5.68 -22.04 3.24
C SER A 62 6.87 -22.69 2.55
N CYS A 63 7.21 -22.22 1.36
CA CYS A 63 8.42 -22.59 0.64
C CYS A 63 9.16 -21.34 0.18
N LYS A 64 10.48 -21.40 0.04
CA LYS A 64 11.29 -20.31 -0.50
C LYS A 64 11.30 -20.43 -2.03
N LEU A 65 10.84 -19.39 -2.72
CA LEU A 65 10.91 -19.30 -4.18
C LEU A 65 12.10 -18.42 -4.60
N PHE A 66 12.93 -18.94 -5.48
CA PHE A 66 14.16 -18.27 -5.94
C PHE A 66 13.90 -16.93 -6.64
N PHE A 67 12.73 -16.77 -7.30
CA PHE A 67 12.40 -15.60 -8.12
C PHE A 67 12.05 -14.32 -7.34
N ARG A 68 11.82 -14.42 -6.02
CA ARG A 68 11.45 -13.26 -5.16
C ARG A 68 12.50 -12.97 -4.09
N GLY A 69 13.78 -13.11 -4.39
CA GLY A 69 14.83 -12.82 -3.42
C GLY A 69 14.75 -13.66 -2.15
N LEU A 70 14.39 -14.96 -2.24
CA LEU A 70 14.24 -15.91 -1.14
C LEU A 70 13.09 -15.57 -0.16
N THR A 71 12.11 -14.80 -0.57
CA THR A 71 10.93 -14.56 0.27
C THR A 71 10.08 -15.84 0.39
N PRO A 72 9.57 -16.16 1.59
CA PRO A 72 8.66 -17.27 1.78
C PRO A 72 7.35 -17.05 1.01
N VAL A 73 6.88 -18.10 0.34
CA VAL A 73 5.58 -18.13 -0.33
C VAL A 73 4.72 -19.22 0.32
N SER A 74 3.46 -18.98 0.54
CA SER A 74 2.54 -19.94 1.12
C SER A 74 2.43 -21.21 0.27
N ARG A 75 2.29 -22.36 0.92
CA ARG A 75 1.97 -23.62 0.25
C ARG A 75 0.51 -23.66 -0.21
N ARG A 76 0.10 -24.78 -0.82
CA ARG A 76 -1.28 -25.02 -1.26
C ARG A 76 -2.26 -24.83 -0.11
N PRO A 77 -3.41 -24.14 -0.31
CA PRO A 77 -4.40 -23.85 0.73
C PRO A 77 -4.81 -25.06 1.59
N LYS A 78 -5.05 -26.22 0.98
CA LYS A 78 -5.41 -27.47 1.72
C LYS A 78 -4.33 -27.92 2.71
N ILE A 79 -3.04 -27.69 2.42
CA ILE A 79 -1.93 -28.02 3.33
C ILE A 79 -1.97 -27.09 4.54
N ILE A 80 -2.22 -25.79 4.29
CA ILE A 80 -2.32 -24.77 5.33
C ILE A 80 -3.57 -25.01 6.19
N GLU A 81 -4.73 -25.29 5.59
CA GLU A 81 -5.96 -25.64 6.30
C GLU A 81 -5.75 -26.82 7.25
N LYS A 82 -5.12 -27.90 6.75
CA LYS A 82 -4.82 -29.08 7.57
C LYS A 82 -3.89 -28.74 8.73
N TRP A 83 -2.86 -27.94 8.47
CA TRP A 83 -1.90 -27.50 9.48
C TRP A 83 -2.57 -26.62 10.54
N LEU A 84 -3.36 -25.63 10.13
CA LEU A 84 -4.13 -24.74 11.02
C LEU A 84 -5.10 -25.54 11.88
N SER A 85 -5.91 -26.40 11.28
CA SER A 85 -6.89 -27.23 12.02
C SER A 85 -6.23 -28.16 13.04
N LYS A 86 -4.97 -28.60 12.81
CA LYS A 86 -4.23 -29.47 13.72
C LYS A 86 -3.54 -28.70 14.84
N ASN A 87 -2.90 -27.58 14.52
CA ASN A 87 -2.03 -26.87 15.46
C ASN A 87 -2.74 -25.70 16.15
N HIS A 88 -3.85 -25.22 15.60
CA HIS A 88 -4.67 -24.11 16.08
C HIS A 88 -6.15 -24.48 16.09
N PRO A 89 -6.57 -25.54 16.83
CA PRO A 89 -7.97 -25.96 16.91
C PRO A 89 -8.88 -24.90 17.53
N GLU A 90 -8.30 -23.95 18.28
CA GLU A 90 -8.98 -22.80 18.89
C GLU A 90 -9.51 -21.81 17.87
N LEU A 91 -9.07 -21.86 16.60
CA LEU A 91 -9.54 -20.96 15.54
C LEU A 91 -11.07 -21.00 15.34
N LYS A 92 -11.72 -22.12 15.69
CA LYS A 92 -13.20 -22.23 15.62
C LYS A 92 -13.94 -21.33 16.63
N ASP A 93 -13.22 -20.83 17.64
CA ASP A 93 -13.75 -20.01 18.74
C ASP A 93 -13.36 -18.51 18.55
N PHE A 94 -12.87 -18.12 17.37
CA PHE A 94 -12.54 -16.75 17.05
C PHE A 94 -13.78 -15.96 16.61
N ASP A 95 -13.76 -14.65 16.83
CA ASP A 95 -14.88 -13.76 16.52
C ASP A 95 -14.90 -13.35 15.04
N VAL A 96 -13.72 -13.13 14.42
CA VAL A 96 -13.60 -12.68 13.03
C VAL A 96 -12.29 -13.14 12.40
N PHE A 97 -12.35 -13.49 11.11
CA PHE A 97 -11.19 -13.75 10.28
C PHE A 97 -10.95 -12.55 9.35
N TYR A 98 -9.76 -11.97 9.46
CA TYR A 98 -9.36 -10.77 8.76
C TYR A 98 -8.25 -11.11 7.76
N ILE A 99 -8.55 -10.97 6.48
CA ILE A 99 -7.76 -11.54 5.39
C ILE A 99 -7.05 -10.42 4.64
N HIS A 100 -5.73 -10.55 4.54
CA HIS A 100 -4.85 -9.56 3.89
C HIS A 100 -4.08 -10.21 2.74
N TYR A 101 -4.51 -10.05 1.55
CA TYR A 101 -3.90 -10.60 0.33
C TYR A 101 -4.76 -11.70 -0.32
N GLU A 102 -4.30 -12.26 -1.47
CA GLU A 102 -5.07 -13.21 -2.30
C GLU A 102 -4.35 -14.55 -2.55
N GLY A 103 -3.33 -14.87 -1.73
CA GLY A 103 -2.53 -16.09 -1.87
C GLY A 103 -3.06 -17.29 -1.09
N GLY A 104 -2.21 -18.30 -0.94
CA GLY A 104 -2.59 -19.58 -0.36
C GLY A 104 -2.98 -19.52 1.12
N CYS A 105 -2.35 -18.66 1.93
CA CYS A 105 -2.70 -18.44 3.33
C CYS A 105 -4.06 -17.76 3.44
N SER A 106 -4.30 -16.71 2.66
CA SER A 106 -5.55 -15.97 2.61
C SER A 106 -6.71 -16.85 2.14
N ILE A 107 -6.51 -17.66 1.10
CA ILE A 107 -7.50 -18.65 0.65
C ILE A 107 -7.82 -19.66 1.75
N ALA A 108 -6.81 -20.16 2.48
CA ALA A 108 -7.03 -21.09 3.57
C ALA A 108 -7.85 -20.45 4.71
N GLY A 109 -7.54 -19.20 5.06
CA GLY A 109 -8.32 -18.41 6.03
C GLY A 109 -9.79 -18.26 5.63
N LEU A 110 -10.06 -17.83 4.39
CA LEU A 110 -11.43 -17.69 3.86
C LEU A 110 -12.20 -19.01 3.88
N ARG A 111 -11.56 -20.11 3.50
CA ARG A 111 -12.20 -21.44 3.49
C ARG A 111 -12.48 -21.97 4.90
N LEU A 112 -11.57 -21.72 5.86
CA LEU A 112 -11.79 -22.06 7.27
C LEU A 112 -12.89 -21.18 7.89
N ALA A 113 -12.94 -19.89 7.57
CA ALA A 113 -14.02 -19.00 8.00
C ALA A 113 -15.40 -19.56 7.59
N ASN A 114 -15.54 -19.90 6.30
CA ASN A 114 -16.76 -20.50 5.80
C ASN A 114 -17.08 -21.85 6.46
N LYS A 115 -16.07 -22.70 6.70
CA LYS A 115 -16.23 -24.01 7.37
C LYS A 115 -16.67 -23.86 8.82
N TYR A 116 -16.10 -22.91 9.55
CA TYR A 116 -16.39 -22.69 10.97
C TYR A 116 -17.57 -21.73 11.20
N LYS A 117 -18.10 -21.14 10.11
CA LYS A 117 -19.17 -20.12 10.14
C LYS A 117 -18.75 -18.88 10.93
N ILE A 118 -17.48 -18.51 10.81
CA ILE A 118 -16.91 -17.30 11.39
C ILE A 118 -16.96 -16.19 10.33
N PRO A 119 -17.41 -14.97 10.67
CA PRO A 119 -17.40 -13.85 9.74
C PRO A 119 -16.01 -13.59 9.15
N SER A 120 -15.94 -13.39 7.83
CA SER A 120 -14.71 -13.10 7.11
C SER A 120 -14.71 -11.71 6.49
N VAL A 121 -13.64 -10.96 6.74
CA VAL A 121 -13.43 -9.63 6.20
C VAL A 121 -12.16 -9.63 5.33
N GLN A 122 -12.32 -9.41 4.03
CA GLN A 122 -11.19 -9.33 3.07
C GLN A 122 -10.76 -7.88 2.88
N VAL A 123 -9.49 -7.59 3.08
CA VAL A 123 -8.89 -6.30 2.72
C VAL A 123 -8.27 -6.38 1.35
N MET A 124 -8.74 -5.56 0.44
CA MET A 124 -8.14 -5.37 -0.89
C MET A 124 -7.15 -4.21 -0.81
N HIS A 125 -5.87 -4.53 -0.64
CA HIS A 125 -4.83 -3.52 -0.41
C HIS A 125 -4.33 -2.83 -1.67
N GLY A 126 -4.32 -3.52 -2.80
CA GLY A 126 -3.64 -3.03 -3.98
C GLY A 126 -4.12 -3.62 -5.29
N ARG A 127 -3.49 -3.14 -6.34
CA ARG A 127 -3.68 -3.59 -7.72
C ARG A 127 -2.69 -4.71 -8.05
N GLU A 128 -3.08 -5.95 -7.74
CA GLU A 128 -2.25 -7.13 -8.02
C GLU A 128 -2.05 -7.37 -9.53
N ASP A 129 -2.95 -6.87 -10.37
CA ASP A 129 -2.82 -6.88 -11.83
C ASP A 129 -1.58 -6.11 -12.31
N MET A 130 -1.16 -5.08 -11.58
CA MET A 130 0.05 -4.31 -11.87
C MET A 130 1.29 -4.88 -11.15
N GLY A 131 1.16 -5.27 -9.88
CA GLY A 131 2.27 -5.79 -9.07
C GLY A 131 2.91 -7.03 -9.66
N GLU A 132 2.13 -8.05 -9.98
CA GLU A 132 2.63 -9.30 -10.55
C GLU A 132 3.10 -9.13 -12.01
N THR A 133 2.43 -8.30 -12.81
CA THR A 133 2.81 -8.11 -14.21
C THR A 133 4.14 -7.39 -14.40
N HIS A 134 4.57 -6.55 -13.46
CA HIS A 134 5.87 -5.87 -13.57
C HIS A 134 7.08 -6.75 -13.21
N ILE A 135 6.88 -7.73 -12.33
CA ILE A 135 7.93 -8.68 -11.93
C ILE A 135 8.18 -9.74 -13.00
N ILE A 136 7.14 -10.08 -13.78
CA ILE A 136 7.18 -11.17 -14.78
C ILE A 136 7.59 -10.60 -16.16
N PRO A 137 8.55 -11.22 -16.86
CA PRO A 137 8.88 -10.82 -18.22
C PRO A 137 7.65 -10.79 -19.14
N PHE A 138 7.57 -9.79 -20.01
CA PHE A 138 6.39 -9.47 -20.82
C PHE A 138 5.76 -10.69 -21.53
N GLY A 139 6.56 -11.55 -22.16
CA GLY A 139 6.08 -12.74 -22.89
C GLY A 139 5.42 -13.82 -22.00
N PHE A 140 5.66 -13.84 -20.69
CA PHE A 140 5.14 -14.85 -19.77
C PHE A 140 3.96 -14.36 -18.91
N ARG A 141 3.66 -13.08 -18.91
CA ARG A 141 2.64 -12.45 -18.03
C ARG A 141 1.28 -13.13 -18.16
N THR A 142 0.80 -13.33 -19.37
CA THR A 142 -0.51 -13.95 -19.61
C THR A 142 -0.55 -15.41 -19.17
N ILE A 143 0.54 -16.17 -19.37
CA ILE A 143 0.61 -17.57 -18.96
C ILE A 143 0.60 -17.67 -17.44
N VAL A 144 1.38 -16.83 -16.75
CA VAL A 144 1.43 -16.82 -15.28
C VAL A 144 0.09 -16.37 -14.70
N ALA A 145 -0.51 -15.30 -15.23
CA ALA A 145 -1.82 -14.85 -14.78
C ALA A 145 -2.91 -15.91 -15.01
N ALA A 146 -2.84 -16.65 -16.14
CA ALA A 146 -3.75 -17.76 -16.40
C ALA A 146 -3.55 -18.91 -15.40
N ALA A 147 -2.30 -19.27 -15.11
CA ALA A 147 -1.97 -20.33 -14.15
C ALA A 147 -2.39 -19.97 -12.72
N LEU A 148 -2.17 -18.72 -12.29
CA LEU A 148 -2.62 -18.22 -10.99
C LEU A 148 -4.14 -18.25 -10.88
N ASN A 149 -4.84 -17.77 -11.91
CA ASN A 149 -6.30 -17.78 -11.97
C ASN A 149 -6.87 -19.21 -11.92
N TRP A 150 -6.31 -20.11 -12.70
CA TRP A 150 -6.68 -21.53 -12.72
C TRP A 150 -6.42 -22.20 -11.37
N PHE A 151 -5.24 -22.01 -10.77
CA PHE A 151 -4.92 -22.50 -9.44
C PHE A 151 -5.90 -21.97 -8.38
N HIS A 152 -6.21 -20.68 -8.41
CA HIS A 152 -7.14 -20.05 -7.49
C HIS A 152 -8.55 -20.65 -7.63
N SER A 153 -9.01 -20.94 -8.88
CA SER A 153 -10.32 -21.51 -9.14
C SER A 153 -10.54 -22.93 -8.57
N TRP A 154 -9.47 -23.65 -8.25
CA TRP A 154 -9.56 -24.95 -7.57
C TRP A 154 -10.00 -24.85 -6.11
N TYR A 155 -9.83 -23.67 -5.50
CA TYR A 155 -10.07 -23.46 -4.08
C TYR A 155 -11.25 -22.55 -3.80
N LEU A 156 -11.46 -21.55 -4.65
CA LEU A 156 -12.56 -20.60 -4.54
C LEU A 156 -13.40 -20.58 -5.82
N PRO A 157 -14.73 -20.47 -5.71
CA PRO A 157 -15.61 -20.43 -6.89
C PRO A 157 -15.33 -19.19 -7.76
N HIS A 158 -15.06 -19.40 -9.04
CA HIS A 158 -14.96 -18.34 -10.04
C HIS A 158 -16.29 -18.14 -10.77
N LYS A 159 -17.12 -17.23 -10.25
CA LYS A 159 -18.45 -16.89 -10.81
C LYS A 159 -18.42 -15.67 -11.73
N VAL A 160 -17.37 -14.84 -11.60
CA VAL A 160 -17.18 -13.63 -12.39
C VAL A 160 -15.96 -13.82 -13.30
N LYS A 161 -16.11 -13.44 -14.57
CA LYS A 161 -15.02 -13.38 -15.55
C LYS A 161 -14.93 -11.93 -16.03
N VAL A 162 -13.82 -11.29 -15.76
CA VAL A 162 -13.54 -9.92 -16.20
C VAL A 162 -13.07 -9.96 -17.66
N PRO A 163 -13.77 -9.30 -18.59
CA PRO A 163 -13.32 -9.17 -19.98
C PRO A 163 -12.14 -8.17 -20.06
N ARG A 164 -11.49 -8.13 -21.22
CA ARG A 164 -10.60 -7.02 -21.56
C ARG A 164 -11.43 -5.75 -21.78
N ASP A 165 -10.90 -4.62 -21.37
CA ASP A 165 -11.47 -3.30 -21.58
C ASP A 165 -10.38 -2.27 -21.94
N ASP A 166 -10.78 -1.03 -22.18
CA ASP A 166 -9.87 0.10 -22.45
C ASP A 166 -9.50 0.87 -21.18
N TYR A 167 -9.84 0.34 -19.99
CA TYR A 167 -9.58 0.98 -18.71
C TYR A 167 -8.42 0.30 -17.98
N LEU A 168 -8.69 -0.56 -16.99
CA LEU A 168 -7.63 -1.19 -16.19
C LEU A 168 -7.31 -2.63 -16.62
N ALA A 169 -8.21 -3.28 -17.33
CA ALA A 169 -8.03 -4.63 -17.87
C ALA A 169 -7.59 -4.61 -19.34
N ASP A 170 -6.73 -3.67 -19.72
CA ASP A 170 -6.29 -3.35 -21.08
C ASP A 170 -5.60 -4.50 -21.83
N ASN A 171 -5.20 -5.54 -21.12
CA ASN A 171 -4.63 -6.76 -21.70
C ASN A 171 -5.13 -8.01 -20.98
N LEU A 172 -4.89 -9.18 -21.63
CA LEU A 172 -5.40 -10.46 -21.12
C LEU A 172 -4.82 -10.85 -19.75
N ALA A 173 -3.57 -10.49 -19.46
CA ALA A 173 -2.96 -10.77 -18.15
C ALA A 173 -3.68 -10.00 -17.04
N LYS A 174 -3.88 -8.69 -17.22
CA LYS A 174 -4.61 -7.85 -16.26
C LYS A 174 -6.07 -8.31 -16.10
N ALA A 175 -6.79 -8.62 -17.20
CA ALA A 175 -8.16 -9.14 -17.13
C ALA A 175 -8.25 -10.43 -16.30
N LYS A 176 -7.25 -11.33 -16.41
CA LYS A 176 -7.18 -12.55 -15.59
C LYS A 176 -6.87 -12.24 -14.13
N MET A 177 -6.00 -11.29 -13.84
CA MET A 177 -5.71 -10.88 -12.46
C MET A 177 -6.94 -10.21 -11.82
N TRP A 178 -7.63 -9.32 -12.53
CA TRP A 178 -8.91 -8.78 -12.06
C TRP A 178 -9.96 -9.88 -11.82
N THR A 179 -10.04 -10.89 -12.71
CA THR A 179 -10.90 -12.06 -12.49
C THR A 179 -10.57 -12.77 -11.17
N LEU A 180 -9.28 -12.96 -10.85
CA LEU A 180 -8.85 -13.56 -9.59
C LEU A 180 -9.27 -12.69 -8.39
N MET A 181 -8.89 -11.40 -8.40
CA MET A 181 -9.18 -10.45 -7.32
C MET A 181 -10.67 -10.36 -7.00
N VAL A 182 -11.51 -10.22 -8.04
CA VAL A 182 -12.97 -10.12 -7.88
C VAL A 182 -13.58 -11.40 -7.29
N ASN A 183 -13.16 -12.58 -7.75
CA ASN A 183 -13.68 -13.83 -7.21
C ASN A 183 -13.17 -14.11 -5.79
N HIS A 184 -11.95 -13.68 -5.46
CA HIS A 184 -11.43 -13.73 -4.09
C HIS A 184 -12.28 -12.85 -3.16
N ALA A 185 -12.47 -11.58 -3.52
CA ALA A 185 -13.31 -10.64 -2.78
C ALA A 185 -14.75 -11.13 -2.60
N ASN A 186 -15.34 -11.70 -3.67
CA ASN A 186 -16.71 -12.24 -3.63
C ASN A 186 -16.89 -13.49 -2.75
N PHE A 187 -15.82 -14.09 -2.26
CA PHE A 187 -15.92 -15.24 -1.36
C PHE A 187 -16.00 -14.80 0.11
N ALA A 188 -15.47 -13.64 0.47
CA ALA A 188 -15.59 -13.09 1.83
C ALA A 188 -17.02 -12.61 2.13
N ASP A 189 -17.33 -12.36 3.40
CA ASP A 189 -18.62 -11.82 3.82
C ASP A 189 -18.68 -10.30 3.68
N LEU A 190 -17.55 -9.63 3.93
CA LEU A 190 -17.35 -8.19 3.77
C LEU A 190 -16.00 -7.91 3.12
N VAL A 191 -15.94 -6.88 2.29
CA VAL A 191 -14.71 -6.38 1.68
C VAL A 191 -14.37 -5.02 2.26
N LEU A 192 -13.11 -4.80 2.60
CA LEU A 192 -12.57 -3.48 2.93
C LEU A 192 -11.60 -3.03 1.84
N THR A 193 -11.58 -1.72 1.60
CA THR A 193 -10.67 -1.06 0.67
C THR A 193 -10.20 0.26 1.28
N PRO A 194 -8.96 0.69 1.02
CA PRO A 194 -8.42 1.87 1.67
C PRO A 194 -8.96 3.20 1.13
N SER A 195 -9.65 3.19 -0.01
CA SER A 195 -10.11 4.41 -0.69
C SER A 195 -11.43 4.21 -1.44
N GLU A 196 -12.14 5.29 -1.71
CA GLU A 196 -13.40 5.26 -2.47
C GLU A 196 -13.14 4.99 -3.96
N HIS A 197 -12.10 5.58 -4.57
CA HIS A 197 -11.78 5.30 -5.97
C HIS A 197 -11.49 3.81 -6.21
N PHE A 198 -10.81 3.14 -5.27
CA PHE A 198 -10.55 1.71 -5.41
C PHE A 198 -11.82 0.87 -5.15
N ARG A 199 -12.69 1.33 -4.24
CA ARG A 199 -14.03 0.74 -4.07
C ARG A 199 -14.82 0.75 -5.37
N GLN A 200 -14.84 1.88 -6.08
CA GLN A 200 -15.54 2.00 -7.36
C GLN A 200 -14.94 1.07 -8.43
N LYS A 201 -13.61 0.94 -8.49
CA LYS A 201 -12.94 0.00 -9.39
C LYS A 201 -13.32 -1.45 -9.10
N LEU A 202 -13.39 -1.85 -7.83
CA LEU A 202 -13.83 -3.20 -7.44
C LEU A 202 -15.28 -3.48 -7.82
N ILE A 203 -16.18 -2.51 -7.64
CA ILE A 203 -17.58 -2.61 -8.06
C ILE A 203 -17.68 -2.72 -9.59
N HIS A 204 -16.96 -1.88 -10.32
CA HIS A 204 -16.92 -1.88 -11.78
C HIS A 204 -16.55 -3.27 -12.34
N TYR A 205 -15.56 -3.93 -11.74
CA TYR A 205 -15.12 -5.26 -12.17
C TYR A 205 -15.92 -6.42 -11.60
N GLY A 206 -16.96 -6.16 -10.80
CA GLY A 206 -17.96 -7.16 -10.42
C GLY A 206 -17.82 -7.73 -9.02
N VAL A 207 -17.26 -7.01 -8.08
CA VAL A 207 -17.40 -7.33 -6.65
C VAL A 207 -18.84 -7.04 -6.24
N LYS A 208 -19.54 -8.08 -5.74
CA LYS A 208 -20.96 -8.05 -5.35
C LYS A 208 -21.18 -8.04 -3.85
N LYS A 209 -20.15 -8.35 -3.09
CA LYS A 209 -20.19 -8.30 -1.63
C LYS A 209 -20.22 -6.86 -1.13
N PRO A 210 -20.76 -6.60 0.06
CA PRO A 210 -20.66 -5.28 0.67
C PRO A 210 -19.21 -4.83 0.73
N ILE A 211 -18.93 -3.59 0.29
CA ILE A 211 -17.59 -2.98 0.37
C ILE A 211 -17.69 -1.75 1.27
N LYS A 212 -16.86 -1.70 2.31
CA LYS A 212 -16.67 -0.51 3.15
C LYS A 212 -15.29 0.09 2.91
N VAL A 213 -15.19 1.41 2.89
CA VAL A 213 -13.90 2.10 2.86
C VAL A 213 -13.36 2.16 4.28
N PHE A 214 -12.11 1.71 4.43
CA PHE A 214 -11.36 1.78 5.67
C PHE A 214 -9.93 2.25 5.34
N PRO A 215 -9.67 3.56 5.43
CA PRO A 215 -8.36 4.14 5.13
C PRO A 215 -7.27 3.61 6.05
N ASN A 216 -6.07 3.40 5.52
CA ASN A 216 -4.92 2.99 6.33
C ASN A 216 -4.56 4.09 7.33
N GLY A 217 -4.20 3.71 8.55
CA GLY A 217 -3.70 4.62 9.58
C GLY A 217 -2.17 4.67 9.64
N TYR A 218 -1.64 5.79 10.09
CA TYR A 218 -0.22 5.96 10.39
C TYR A 218 0.02 5.67 11.88
N PRO A 219 1.08 4.90 12.26
CA PRO A 219 1.33 4.54 13.64
C PRO A 219 1.57 5.76 14.53
N ASP A 220 0.93 5.80 15.70
CA ASP A 220 1.01 6.95 16.62
C ASP A 220 2.41 7.20 17.16
N ASP A 221 3.19 6.15 17.39
CA ASP A 221 4.59 6.20 17.84
C ASP A 221 5.57 6.72 16.78
N GLN A 222 5.10 6.85 15.54
CA GLN A 222 5.88 7.35 14.41
C GLN A 222 5.53 8.80 14.03
N PHE A 223 4.57 9.41 14.73
CA PHE A 223 4.22 10.80 14.47
C PHE A 223 5.36 11.73 14.83
N PRO A 224 5.75 12.67 13.94
CA PRO A 224 6.72 13.69 14.29
C PRO A 224 6.26 14.54 15.47
N GLU A 225 7.16 14.78 16.40
CA GLU A 225 6.90 15.71 17.51
C GLU A 225 6.98 17.15 17.03
N ASN A 226 5.95 17.94 17.34
CA ASN A 226 5.89 19.39 17.11
C ASN A 226 6.35 19.86 15.71
N PRO A 227 5.80 19.32 14.60
CA PRO A 227 6.17 19.78 13.29
C PRO A 227 5.67 21.22 13.07
N THR A 228 6.51 22.02 12.42
CA THR A 228 6.18 23.40 12.06
C THR A 228 5.80 23.48 10.57
N PRO A 229 4.99 24.48 10.18
CA PRO A 229 4.70 24.71 8.77
C PRO A 229 5.98 24.83 7.94
N LYS A 230 5.97 24.24 6.76
CA LYS A 230 7.08 24.35 5.81
C LYS A 230 7.03 25.71 5.14
N GLU A 231 8.20 26.31 4.96
CA GLU A 231 8.33 27.62 4.32
C GLU A 231 9.41 27.55 3.22
N LEU A 232 9.11 28.14 2.09
CA LEU A 232 10.06 28.33 1.01
C LEU A 232 10.23 29.84 0.76
N GLU A 233 11.41 30.37 1.05
CA GLU A 233 11.75 31.75 0.74
C GLU A 233 11.89 31.93 -0.78
N PRO A 234 11.48 33.10 -1.33
CA PRO A 234 11.65 33.40 -2.75
C PRO A 234 13.10 33.22 -3.22
N GLY A 235 13.30 32.50 -4.32
CA GLY A 235 14.61 32.24 -4.90
C GLY A 235 15.49 31.22 -4.17
N LYS A 236 15.03 30.66 -3.08
CA LYS A 236 15.67 29.52 -2.39
C LYS A 236 15.38 28.19 -3.09
N GLU A 237 16.11 27.17 -2.68
CA GLU A 237 16.05 25.82 -3.22
C GLU A 237 14.81 25.07 -2.70
N LEU A 238 13.93 24.63 -3.62
CA LEU A 238 12.82 23.73 -3.30
C LEU A 238 13.36 22.34 -3.01
N ARG A 239 13.21 21.85 -1.77
CA ARG A 239 13.60 20.51 -1.36
C ARG A 239 12.46 19.54 -1.59
N ILE A 240 12.65 18.64 -2.56
CA ILE A 240 11.69 17.62 -2.96
C ILE A 240 12.15 16.27 -2.44
N ILE A 241 11.27 15.51 -1.81
CA ILE A 241 11.55 14.16 -1.34
C ILE A 241 10.76 13.12 -2.10
N TRP A 242 11.40 11.98 -2.34
CA TRP A 242 10.82 10.73 -2.79
C TRP A 242 11.20 9.64 -1.81
N HIS A 243 10.23 8.99 -1.17
CA HIS A 243 10.49 7.91 -0.19
C HIS A 243 9.66 6.67 -0.48
N SER A 244 9.75 6.19 -1.70
CA SER A 244 9.09 4.97 -2.16
C SER A 244 10.01 4.11 -3.03
N ARG A 245 9.52 2.95 -3.46
CA ARG A 245 10.25 2.11 -4.41
C ARG A 245 10.57 2.89 -5.70
N VAL A 246 11.77 2.64 -6.25
CA VAL A 246 12.17 3.18 -7.55
C VAL A 246 11.92 2.10 -8.59
N SER A 247 10.69 2.04 -9.08
CA SER A 247 10.19 1.03 -10.02
C SER A 247 9.30 1.66 -11.09
N ALA A 248 9.05 0.94 -12.16
CA ALA A 248 8.37 1.47 -13.35
C ALA A 248 6.96 2.02 -13.04
N GLU A 249 6.19 1.33 -12.19
CA GLU A 249 4.84 1.73 -11.79
C GLU A 249 4.81 3.01 -10.95
N LYS A 250 5.93 3.32 -10.26
CA LYS A 250 6.08 4.57 -9.50
C LYS A 250 6.54 5.75 -10.36
N ARG A 251 6.90 5.51 -11.62
CA ARG A 251 7.13 6.53 -12.66
C ARG A 251 8.28 7.51 -12.35
N MET A 252 9.36 7.02 -11.71
CA MET A 252 10.55 7.83 -11.43
C MET A 252 11.14 8.49 -12.71
N MET A 253 11.20 7.75 -13.82
CA MET A 253 11.78 8.30 -15.07
C MET A 253 10.98 9.47 -15.64
N PRO A 254 9.64 9.41 -15.78
CA PRO A 254 8.81 10.56 -16.14
C PRO A 254 9.04 11.77 -15.24
N PHE A 255 9.20 11.57 -13.93
CA PHE A 255 9.45 12.67 -13.00
C PHE A 255 10.83 13.31 -13.20
N LEU A 256 11.88 12.50 -13.46
CA LEU A 256 13.21 13.05 -13.82
C LEU A 256 13.17 13.87 -15.12
N HIS A 257 12.37 13.44 -16.12
CA HIS A 257 12.15 14.23 -17.33
C HIS A 257 11.40 15.54 -17.05
N ALA A 258 10.52 15.57 -16.07
CA ALA A 258 9.88 16.79 -15.60
C ALA A 258 10.90 17.74 -14.96
N LEU A 259 11.76 17.23 -14.07
CA LEU A 259 12.78 18.01 -13.37
C LEU A 259 13.77 18.69 -14.33
N GLU A 260 14.05 18.12 -15.53
CA GLU A 260 14.86 18.79 -16.56
C GLU A 260 14.24 20.10 -17.08
N LYS A 261 12.93 20.26 -16.95
CA LYS A 261 12.16 21.42 -17.44
C LYS A 261 11.81 22.41 -16.34
N VAL A 262 12.22 22.13 -15.11
CA VAL A 262 12.01 23.04 -13.98
C VAL A 262 12.97 24.24 -14.09
N ARG A 263 12.40 25.47 -13.98
CA ARG A 263 13.11 26.75 -14.15
C ARG A 263 13.42 27.39 -12.80
N GLY A 264 14.06 26.67 -11.90
CA GLY A 264 14.38 27.21 -10.58
C GLY A 264 15.31 26.30 -9.82
N LYS A 265 15.72 26.75 -8.64
CA LYS A 265 16.59 25.94 -7.78
C LYS A 265 15.76 24.87 -7.09
N PHE A 266 16.14 23.63 -7.27
CA PHE A 266 15.57 22.49 -6.53
C PHE A 266 16.67 21.54 -6.10
N ARG A 267 16.36 20.76 -5.07
CA ARG A 267 17.11 19.59 -4.65
C ARG A 267 16.12 18.43 -4.56
N PHE A 268 16.45 17.31 -5.18
CA PHE A 268 15.63 16.11 -5.18
C PHE A 268 16.35 14.98 -4.47
N ASP A 269 15.84 14.60 -3.31
CA ASP A 269 16.37 13.52 -2.49
C ASP A 269 15.52 12.26 -2.65
N VAL A 270 16.14 11.14 -3.08
CA VAL A 270 15.48 9.87 -3.37
C VAL A 270 15.87 8.81 -2.35
N TYR A 271 14.90 8.39 -1.55
CA TYR A 271 15.01 7.31 -0.58
C TYR A 271 14.23 6.10 -1.05
N GLY A 272 14.89 4.94 -1.11
CA GLY A 272 14.34 3.68 -1.58
C GLY A 272 15.17 3.07 -2.69
N GLY A 273 14.97 1.78 -2.88
CA GLY A 273 15.57 0.98 -3.95
C GLY A 273 14.52 0.48 -4.93
N GLY A 274 14.91 -0.31 -5.89
CA GLY A 274 14.01 -0.92 -6.87
C GLY A 274 14.68 -1.15 -8.22
N GLY A 275 13.93 -1.76 -9.15
CA GLY A 275 14.46 -2.18 -10.45
C GLY A 275 15.00 -1.01 -11.32
N ASP A 276 14.41 0.17 -11.19
CA ASP A 276 14.80 1.35 -11.97
C ASP A 276 15.84 2.24 -11.26
N HIS A 277 16.27 1.91 -10.04
CA HIS A 277 17.14 2.77 -9.24
C HIS A 277 18.47 3.10 -9.96
N PHE A 278 19.14 2.10 -10.55
CA PHE A 278 20.39 2.31 -11.25
C PHE A 278 20.21 3.17 -12.51
N ARG A 279 19.16 2.89 -13.28
CA ARG A 279 18.79 3.64 -14.49
C ARG A 279 18.49 5.10 -14.17
N ALA A 280 17.66 5.34 -13.15
CA ALA A 280 17.27 6.67 -12.70
C ALA A 280 18.48 7.49 -12.21
N ARG A 281 19.33 6.89 -11.35
CA ARG A 281 20.56 7.54 -10.88
C ARG A 281 21.52 7.88 -12.00
N ARG A 282 21.74 6.97 -12.95
CA ARG A 282 22.59 7.20 -14.13
C ARG A 282 22.05 8.33 -15.00
N TYR A 283 20.73 8.34 -15.22
CA TYR A 283 20.06 9.39 -16.00
C TYR A 283 20.23 10.75 -15.34
N ALA A 284 19.88 10.88 -14.06
CA ALA A 284 20.00 12.14 -13.31
C ALA A 284 21.43 12.69 -13.35
N LYS A 285 22.45 11.81 -13.18
CA LYS A 285 23.87 12.19 -13.30
C LYS A 285 24.21 12.70 -14.70
N HIS A 286 23.77 12.00 -15.75
CA HIS A 286 24.04 12.39 -17.14
C HIS A 286 23.40 13.72 -17.52
N ARG A 287 22.23 14.02 -16.95
CA ARG A 287 21.48 15.26 -17.19
C ARG A 287 21.83 16.38 -16.19
N HIS A 288 22.83 16.16 -15.34
CA HIS A 288 23.28 17.11 -14.30
C HIS A 288 22.16 17.63 -13.40
N LEU A 289 21.15 16.78 -13.11
CA LEU A 289 20.09 17.13 -12.20
C LEU A 289 20.59 17.15 -10.75
N ASN A 290 20.15 18.13 -9.97
CA ASN A 290 20.42 18.18 -8.53
C ASN A 290 19.57 17.12 -7.78
N ALA A 291 19.87 15.84 -8.04
CA ALA A 291 19.17 14.67 -7.55
C ALA A 291 20.12 13.71 -6.83
N HIS A 292 19.76 13.38 -5.58
CA HIS A 292 20.59 12.58 -4.66
C HIS A 292 19.90 11.26 -4.32
N PHE A 293 20.50 10.15 -4.71
CA PHE A 293 19.96 8.79 -4.49
C PHE A 293 20.62 8.14 -3.29
N HIS A 294 19.84 7.98 -2.22
CA HIS A 294 20.31 7.47 -0.90
C HIS A 294 20.11 5.96 -0.74
N GLY A 295 19.33 5.31 -1.63
CA GLY A 295 18.98 3.89 -1.51
C GLY A 295 18.08 3.60 -0.31
N ASN A 296 18.08 2.34 0.13
CA ASN A 296 17.33 1.94 1.33
C ASN A 296 18.07 2.41 2.58
N VAL A 297 17.38 3.14 3.42
CA VAL A 297 17.90 3.69 4.68
C VAL A 297 16.96 3.32 5.84
N SER A 298 17.41 3.55 7.08
CA SER A 298 16.57 3.34 8.27
C SER A 298 15.37 4.30 8.28
N PHE A 299 14.32 3.89 8.97
CA PHE A 299 13.11 4.70 9.15
C PHE A 299 13.41 6.09 9.73
N ASP A 300 14.23 6.18 10.78
CA ASP A 300 14.60 7.45 11.41
C ASP A 300 15.28 8.43 10.45
N LYS A 301 16.06 7.88 9.50
CA LYS A 301 16.71 8.71 8.47
C LYS A 301 15.69 9.25 7.47
N ILE A 302 14.69 8.45 7.12
CA ILE A 302 13.57 8.90 6.28
C ILE A 302 12.78 9.98 7.00
N GLN A 303 12.42 9.79 8.27
CA GLN A 303 11.68 10.79 9.07
C GLN A 303 12.40 12.13 9.13
N LYS A 304 13.74 12.12 9.37
CA LYS A 304 14.55 13.34 9.34
C LYS A 304 14.56 14.01 7.97
N ALA A 305 14.60 13.22 6.90
CA ALA A 305 14.57 13.75 5.54
C ALA A 305 13.21 14.37 5.22
N ILE A 306 12.12 13.69 5.57
CA ILE A 306 10.76 14.22 5.47
C ILE A 306 10.67 15.56 6.23
N ALA A 307 11.09 15.62 7.49
CA ALA A 307 11.01 16.82 8.31
C ALA A 307 11.72 18.04 7.72
N THR A 308 12.75 17.85 6.90
CA THR A 308 13.54 18.94 6.27
C THR A 308 13.14 19.24 4.83
N SER A 309 12.19 18.51 4.25
CA SER A 309 11.70 18.70 2.88
C SER A 309 10.56 19.71 2.83
N HIS A 310 10.35 20.30 1.65
CA HIS A 310 9.25 21.23 1.38
C HIS A 310 8.08 20.56 0.64
N LEU A 311 8.36 19.51 -0.12
CA LEU A 311 7.39 18.84 -0.99
C LEU A 311 7.67 17.34 -1.05
N ASP A 312 6.67 16.53 -0.80
CA ASP A 312 6.71 15.10 -1.08
C ASP A 312 6.11 14.79 -2.45
N VAL A 313 6.58 13.73 -3.12
CA VAL A 313 6.20 13.42 -4.50
C VAL A 313 5.71 12.00 -4.66
N LEU A 314 4.50 11.84 -5.18
CA LEU A 314 3.92 10.56 -5.59
C LEU A 314 3.36 10.68 -7.02
N VAL A 315 4.12 10.27 -8.04
CA VAL A 315 3.74 10.41 -9.46
C VAL A 315 3.37 9.09 -10.15
N SER A 316 3.04 8.05 -9.38
CA SER A 316 2.31 6.90 -9.90
C SER A 316 0.99 7.35 -10.50
N TYR A 317 0.52 6.63 -11.53
CA TYR A 317 -0.73 6.93 -12.22
C TYR A 317 -1.54 5.66 -12.41
N ASN A 318 -2.80 5.68 -12.02
CA ASN A 318 -3.67 4.50 -12.01
C ASN A 318 -3.07 3.27 -11.29
N PHE A 319 -2.24 3.47 -10.28
CA PHE A 319 -1.54 2.37 -9.60
C PHE A 319 -1.83 2.33 -8.09
N ASP A 320 -1.54 3.41 -7.38
CA ASP A 320 -1.73 3.44 -5.93
C ASP A 320 -3.22 3.42 -5.57
N THR A 321 -3.55 2.59 -4.60
CA THR A 321 -4.90 2.52 -4.06
C THR A 321 -5.09 3.41 -2.85
N PHE A 322 -3.97 3.89 -2.26
CA PHE A 322 -4.01 4.78 -1.09
C PHE A 322 -2.77 5.69 -0.98
N GLY A 323 -1.57 5.17 -1.31
CA GLY A 323 -0.33 5.96 -1.20
C GLY A 323 0.06 6.24 0.26
N MET A 324 0.67 5.25 0.94
CA MET A 324 1.10 5.42 2.34
C MET A 324 2.01 6.63 2.55
N THR A 325 2.84 7.00 1.56
CA THR A 325 3.70 8.19 1.61
C THR A 325 2.91 9.49 1.79
N LEU A 326 1.68 9.56 1.28
CA LEU A 326 0.81 10.73 1.42
C LEU A 326 0.41 10.97 2.89
N ILE A 327 0.04 9.91 3.61
CA ILE A 327 -0.29 10.04 5.04
C ILE A 327 0.95 10.22 5.93
N GLU A 328 2.12 9.73 5.50
CA GLU A 328 3.40 10.02 6.14
C GLU A 328 3.75 11.52 5.98
N ALA A 329 3.52 12.09 4.80
CA ALA A 329 3.67 13.51 4.53
C ALA A 329 2.66 14.36 5.34
N GLU A 330 1.39 13.93 5.42
CA GLU A 330 0.35 14.59 6.22
C GLU A 330 0.73 14.62 7.71
N ALA A 331 1.15 13.49 8.27
CA ALA A 331 1.62 13.40 9.65
C ALA A 331 2.77 14.37 9.95
N ALA A 332 3.64 14.63 8.97
CA ALA A 332 4.78 15.53 9.07
C ALA A 332 4.50 16.99 8.63
N GLY A 333 3.28 17.27 8.17
CA GLY A 333 2.91 18.61 7.72
C GLY A 333 3.59 19.03 6.42
N ILE A 334 3.88 18.09 5.50
CA ILE A 334 4.55 18.39 4.22
C ILE A 334 3.52 18.38 3.11
N PRO A 335 3.43 19.43 2.28
CA PRO A 335 2.64 19.42 1.06
C PRO A 335 3.04 18.29 0.12
N VAL A 336 2.09 17.79 -0.65
CA VAL A 336 2.34 16.71 -1.61
C VAL A 336 2.11 17.15 -3.05
N PHE A 337 2.89 16.56 -3.95
CA PHE A 337 2.73 16.68 -5.39
C PHE A 337 2.38 15.32 -5.98
N PHE A 338 1.34 15.27 -6.79
CA PHE A 338 0.96 14.06 -7.54
C PHE A 338 0.36 14.41 -8.91
N CYS A 339 0.16 13.40 -9.76
CA CYS A 339 -0.44 13.54 -11.08
C CYS A 339 -1.69 12.67 -11.28
N ASP A 340 -2.04 11.82 -10.29
CA ASP A 340 -3.19 10.94 -10.33
C ASP A 340 -4.36 11.57 -9.56
N PRO A 341 -5.49 11.93 -10.23
CA PRO A 341 -6.64 12.51 -9.56
C PRO A 341 -7.24 11.62 -8.47
N ASP A 342 -7.08 10.30 -8.58
CA ASP A 342 -7.55 9.37 -7.56
C ASP A 342 -6.91 9.60 -6.17
N MET A 343 -5.77 10.29 -6.11
CA MET A 343 -5.08 10.61 -4.86
C MET A 343 -5.64 11.84 -4.14
N GLU A 344 -6.50 12.63 -4.77
CA GLU A 344 -7.09 13.83 -4.16
C GLU A 344 -7.94 13.52 -2.92
N GLU A 345 -8.57 12.34 -2.88
CA GLU A 345 -9.38 11.92 -1.73
C GLU A 345 -8.56 11.51 -0.49
N ILE A 346 -7.24 11.29 -0.65
CA ILE A 346 -6.38 10.74 0.39
C ILE A 346 -5.86 11.82 1.33
N VAL A 347 -5.67 13.03 0.82
CA VAL A 347 -5.10 14.17 1.56
C VAL A 347 -6.08 15.34 1.64
N PRO A 348 -5.96 16.21 2.65
CA PRO A 348 -6.87 17.33 2.82
C PRO A 348 -6.87 18.27 1.62
N LYS A 349 -8.04 18.74 1.21
CA LYS A 349 -8.16 19.71 0.11
C LYS A 349 -7.40 20.99 0.45
N GLY A 350 -6.55 21.44 -0.48
CA GLY A 350 -5.70 22.63 -0.29
C GLY A 350 -4.33 22.32 0.32
N SER A 351 -3.97 21.05 0.53
CA SER A 351 -2.67 20.62 1.04
C SER A 351 -1.73 20.09 -0.04
N PHE A 352 -2.15 20.11 -1.29
CA PHE A 352 -1.42 19.50 -2.41
C PHE A 352 -1.40 20.37 -3.65
N ILE A 353 -0.49 20.04 -4.55
CA ILE A 353 -0.49 20.49 -5.93
C ILE A 353 -0.60 19.28 -6.86
N ILE A 354 -1.51 19.35 -7.82
CA ILE A 354 -1.71 18.29 -8.80
C ILE A 354 -1.27 18.76 -10.20
N SER A 355 -0.61 17.85 -10.94
CA SER A 355 -0.35 18.06 -12.37
C SER A 355 -1.63 17.85 -13.18
N ALA A 356 -1.82 18.61 -14.25
CA ALA A 356 -2.98 18.48 -15.14
C ALA A 356 -3.13 17.06 -15.73
N ASN A 357 -2.03 16.34 -15.86
CA ASN A 357 -1.98 14.93 -16.27
C ASN A 357 -0.61 14.34 -15.90
N GLU A 358 -0.36 13.10 -16.28
CA GLU A 358 0.87 12.37 -16.00
C GLU A 358 2.05 12.70 -16.95
N ASN A 359 1.94 13.72 -17.79
CA ASN A 359 3.01 14.10 -18.72
C ASN A 359 4.12 14.88 -17.98
N PRO A 360 5.40 14.62 -18.25
CA PRO A 360 6.52 15.39 -17.69
C PRO A 360 6.45 16.92 -17.91
N ILE A 361 5.83 17.39 -18.99
CA ILE A 361 5.68 18.82 -19.26
C ILE A 361 4.75 19.46 -18.24
N THR A 362 3.56 18.90 -18.05
CA THR A 362 2.56 19.41 -17.11
C THR A 362 3.02 19.29 -15.65
N MET A 363 3.75 18.23 -15.31
CA MET A 363 4.41 18.11 -14.00
C MET A 363 5.42 19.25 -13.77
N ALA A 364 6.24 19.56 -14.77
CA ALA A 364 7.20 20.68 -14.69
C ALA A 364 6.51 22.04 -14.59
N GLU A 365 5.40 22.24 -15.30
CA GLU A 365 4.59 23.47 -15.21
C GLU A 365 4.07 23.68 -13.80
N SER A 366 3.53 22.63 -13.17
CA SER A 366 3.06 22.68 -11.77
C SER A 366 4.19 22.99 -10.78
N LEU A 367 5.37 22.42 -10.96
CA LEU A 367 6.55 22.71 -10.12
C LEU A 367 7.07 24.13 -10.35
N ASN A 368 7.07 24.62 -11.60
CA ASN A 368 7.42 26.00 -11.92
C ASN A 368 6.44 27.00 -11.31
N TYR A 369 5.14 26.69 -11.35
CA TYR A 369 4.12 27.50 -10.66
C TYR A 369 4.40 27.59 -9.16
N LEU A 370 4.74 26.47 -8.51
CA LEU A 370 5.06 26.44 -7.09
C LEU A 370 6.31 27.27 -6.75
N LEU A 371 7.34 27.22 -7.60
CA LEU A 371 8.56 28.02 -7.44
C LEU A 371 8.32 29.53 -7.65
N ALA A 372 7.36 29.88 -8.50
CA ALA A 372 6.93 31.27 -8.71
C ALA A 372 6.03 31.79 -7.56
N HIS A 373 5.37 30.88 -6.83
CA HIS A 373 4.44 31.16 -5.72
C HIS A 373 4.83 30.41 -4.46
N PRO A 374 6.02 30.65 -3.90
CA PRO A 374 6.57 29.87 -2.77
C PRO A 374 5.73 29.96 -1.50
N GLU A 375 4.93 31.02 -1.32
CA GLU A 375 3.99 31.18 -0.21
C GLU A 375 2.92 30.08 -0.14
N ASN A 376 2.66 29.38 -1.25
CA ASN A 376 1.72 28.26 -1.28
C ASN A 376 2.24 27.06 -0.50
N ILE A 377 3.57 26.88 -0.37
CA ILE A 377 4.16 25.81 0.45
C ILE A 377 3.66 25.94 1.90
N ARG A 378 3.71 27.16 2.45
CA ARG A 378 3.28 27.39 3.83
C ARG A 378 1.79 27.15 3.99
N LYS A 379 0.96 27.70 3.10
CA LYS A 379 -0.51 27.49 3.15
C LYS A 379 -0.89 26.02 3.11
N MET A 380 -0.31 25.26 2.19
CA MET A 380 -0.55 23.81 2.05
C MET A 380 -0.08 23.05 3.29
N SER A 381 1.09 23.42 3.83
CA SER A 381 1.64 22.81 5.05
C SER A 381 0.77 23.05 6.28
N GLU A 382 0.23 24.26 6.44
CA GLU A 382 -0.71 24.60 7.51
C GLU A 382 -1.98 23.74 7.43
N VAL A 383 -2.50 23.49 6.21
CA VAL A 383 -3.64 22.58 6.00
C VAL A 383 -3.28 21.15 6.39
N MET A 384 -2.11 20.62 5.98
CA MET A 384 -1.65 19.30 6.42
C MET A 384 -1.60 19.17 7.93
N LEU A 385 -1.01 20.16 8.59
CA LEU A 385 -0.87 20.15 10.05
C LEU A 385 -2.21 20.21 10.78
N SER A 386 -3.20 20.92 10.24
CA SER A 386 -4.53 21.02 10.86
C SER A 386 -5.33 19.70 10.80
N HIS A 387 -5.01 18.79 9.86
CA HIS A 387 -5.70 17.52 9.68
C HIS A 387 -4.87 16.30 10.12
N ARG A 388 -3.58 16.49 10.43
CA ARG A 388 -2.63 15.40 10.66
C ARG A 388 -3.09 14.32 11.65
N ASP A 389 -3.88 14.68 12.64
CA ASP A 389 -4.36 13.71 13.63
C ASP A 389 -5.44 12.77 13.07
N GLU A 390 -6.04 13.09 11.92
CA GLU A 390 -7.05 12.24 11.28
C GLU A 390 -6.43 10.97 10.68
N VAL A 391 -5.12 10.99 10.37
CA VAL A 391 -4.41 9.81 9.85
C VAL A 391 -3.85 8.91 10.94
N ARG A 392 -3.99 9.23 12.23
CA ARG A 392 -3.54 8.36 13.32
C ARG A 392 -4.28 7.02 13.30
N ILE A 393 -3.51 5.93 13.48
CA ILE A 393 -4.12 4.61 13.55
C ILE A 393 -5.07 4.50 14.74
N SER A 394 -4.77 5.14 15.87
CA SER A 394 -5.64 5.16 17.06
C SER A 394 -7.04 5.72 16.78
N ARG A 395 -7.15 6.73 15.91
CA ARG A 395 -8.46 7.26 15.49
C ARG A 395 -9.19 6.34 14.52
N ARG A 396 -8.47 5.71 13.60
CA ARG A 396 -9.07 4.86 12.56
C ARG A 396 -9.47 3.49 13.07
N ILE A 397 -8.75 2.96 14.08
CA ILE A 397 -8.99 1.60 14.58
C ILE A 397 -10.36 1.41 15.20
N GLU A 398 -10.93 2.45 15.80
CA GLU A 398 -12.30 2.41 16.35
C GLU A 398 -13.34 2.11 15.28
N THR A 399 -13.14 2.66 14.07
CA THR A 399 -13.98 2.35 12.91
C THR A 399 -13.87 0.88 12.51
N LEU A 400 -12.67 0.31 12.53
CA LEU A 400 -12.46 -1.12 12.26
C LEU A 400 -13.16 -2.00 13.29
N ILE A 401 -13.05 -1.67 14.57
CA ILE A 401 -13.74 -2.39 15.66
C ILE A 401 -15.25 -2.34 15.46
N LYS A 402 -15.80 -1.17 15.10
CA LYS A 402 -17.22 -1.05 14.78
C LYS A 402 -17.62 -1.93 13.59
N ILE A 403 -16.80 -1.97 12.55
CA ILE A 403 -17.03 -2.82 11.38
C ILE A 403 -17.05 -4.30 11.79
N PHE A 404 -16.11 -4.75 12.65
CA PHE A 404 -16.08 -6.12 13.14
C PHE A 404 -17.30 -6.44 14.00
N ASN A 405 -17.68 -5.56 14.92
CA ASN A 405 -18.89 -5.74 15.74
C ASN A 405 -20.16 -5.84 14.88
N ASP A 406 -20.27 -5.05 13.82
CA ASP A 406 -21.42 -5.07 12.92
C ASP A 406 -21.55 -6.39 12.15
N ILE A 407 -20.43 -7.02 11.77
CA ILE A 407 -20.46 -8.28 11.02
C ILE A 407 -20.62 -9.50 11.93
N ILE A 408 -20.12 -9.44 13.17
CA ILE A 408 -20.27 -10.52 14.16
C ILE A 408 -21.74 -10.66 14.62
N LYS A 409 -22.49 -9.56 14.67
CA LYS A 409 -23.90 -9.53 15.09
C LYS A 409 -24.88 -10.01 14.02
N LYS A 410 -24.44 -10.15 12.77
CA LYS A 410 -25.26 -10.65 11.64
C LYS A 410 -25.27 -12.17 11.58
#